data_21e8b646b2987f448bc1f05c540d970d
#
_entry.id   21e8b646b2987f448bc1f05c540d970d
#
_cell.length_a   1.000
_cell.length_b   1.000
_cell.length_c   1.000
_cell.angle_alpha   90.00
_cell.angle_beta   90.00
_cell.angle_gamma   90.00
#
_symmetry.space_group_name_H-M   'P 1'
#
loop_
_entity.id
_entity.type
_entity.pdbx_description
1 polymer ?
#
loop_
_entity_poly.entity_id
_entity_poly.type
_entity_poly.pdbx_seq_one_letter_code
_entity_poly.pdbx_strand_id
1 'polypeptide(L)'
;MDYKAFFSRSSADVAKDLLGRFIVRNSNKESIYANILETGAYEGGKETKDRMGMEYEPGRIFLMPYRGSLLFNISAGKEMHPSCVEIRKIATHNKTINGAGAASRFFKLSKSLDGVMLGEEIQILGINVVKDHILETRGGSENCVGIYTIEGV
;
A
#
# COMPACT_ATOMS: atom_id res chain seq x y z
N MET A 1 5.22 12.61 9.26
CA MET A 1 5.41 11.16 9.54
C MET A 1 6.80 10.74 9.09
N ASP A 2 7.48 9.97 9.91
CA ASP A 2 8.71 9.29 9.52
C ASP A 2 8.33 8.00 8.77
N TYR A 3 8.33 8.05 7.46
CA TYR A 3 7.87 6.93 6.63
C TYR A 3 8.76 5.69 6.77
N LYS A 4 10.07 5.87 6.85
CA LYS A 4 10.97 4.74 7.04
C LYS A 4 10.68 4.01 8.35
N ALA A 5 10.51 4.73 9.43
CA ALA A 5 10.19 4.15 10.73
C ALA A 5 8.81 3.48 10.73
N PHE A 6 7.80 4.15 10.15
CA PHE A 6 6.44 3.61 10.08
C PHE A 6 6.40 2.29 9.32
N PHE A 7 7.10 2.20 8.20
CA PHE A 7 7.08 1.02 7.34
C PHE A 7 8.13 -0.04 7.71
N SER A 8 9.04 0.24 8.66
CA SER A 8 10.04 -0.73 9.13
C SER A 8 9.50 -1.70 10.17
N ARG A 9 8.25 -2.13 10.00
CA ARG A 9 7.56 -3.07 10.86
C ARG A 9 7.07 -4.23 10.02
N SER A 10 6.49 -5.26 10.64
CA SER A 10 5.91 -6.36 9.87
C SER A 10 4.87 -5.83 8.90
N SER A 11 4.80 -6.44 7.71
CA SER A 11 3.83 -6.03 6.70
C SER A 11 2.39 -6.11 7.21
N ALA A 12 2.09 -7.10 8.05
CA ALA A 12 0.76 -7.25 8.65
C ALA A 12 0.41 -6.07 9.55
N ASP A 13 1.34 -5.66 10.41
CA ASP A 13 1.10 -4.53 11.31
C ASP A 13 0.93 -3.22 10.54
N VAL A 14 1.76 -2.99 9.53
CA VAL A 14 1.67 -1.81 8.67
C VAL A 14 0.36 -1.81 7.89
N ALA A 15 -0.01 -2.95 7.31
CA ALA A 15 -1.23 -3.07 6.51
C ALA A 15 -2.47 -2.71 7.34
N LYS A 16 -2.55 -3.20 8.57
CA LYS A 16 -3.66 -2.87 9.48
C LYS A 16 -3.64 -1.40 9.88
N ASP A 17 -2.46 -0.85 10.17
CA ASP A 17 -2.33 0.53 10.62
C ASP A 17 -2.62 1.56 9.53
N LEU A 18 -2.49 1.18 8.26
CA LEU A 18 -2.82 2.05 7.14
C LEU A 18 -4.32 2.26 6.95
N LEU A 19 -5.15 1.32 7.40
CA LEU A 19 -6.60 1.39 7.18
C LEU A 19 -7.19 2.64 7.83
N GLY A 20 -8.05 3.32 7.08
CA GLY A 20 -8.69 4.54 7.53
C GLY A 20 -7.86 5.81 7.32
N ARG A 21 -6.58 5.69 7.00
CA ARG A 21 -5.74 6.84 6.69
C ARG A 21 -5.99 7.29 5.24
N PHE A 22 -5.49 8.45 4.91
CA PHE A 22 -5.60 9.01 3.56
C PHE A 22 -4.28 8.90 2.82
N ILE A 23 -4.37 8.58 1.53
CA ILE A 23 -3.27 8.76 0.60
C ILE A 23 -3.53 10.04 -0.15
N VAL A 24 -2.51 10.89 -0.26
CA VAL A 24 -2.60 12.16 -0.98
C VAL A 24 -1.49 12.21 -2.02
N ARG A 25 -1.85 12.46 -3.25
CA ARG A 25 -0.88 12.80 -4.28
C ARG A 25 -0.93 14.30 -4.53
N ASN A 26 0.21 14.95 -4.36
CA ASN A 26 0.37 16.38 -4.63
C ASN A 26 0.96 16.57 -6.01
N SER A 27 0.36 17.45 -6.78
CA SER A 27 0.89 17.89 -8.07
C SER A 27 0.80 19.41 -8.14
N ASN A 28 1.45 20.00 -9.15
CA ASN A 28 1.47 21.46 -9.31
C ASN A 28 0.08 22.07 -9.52
N LYS A 29 -0.89 21.27 -9.93
CA LYS A 29 -2.24 21.75 -10.31
C LYS A 29 -3.34 21.34 -9.36
N GLU A 30 -3.18 20.21 -8.66
CA GLU A 30 -4.24 19.67 -7.80
C GLU A 30 -3.66 18.67 -6.79
N SER A 31 -4.43 18.42 -5.74
CA SER A 31 -4.16 17.31 -4.82
C SER A 31 -5.26 16.27 -5.01
N ILE A 32 -4.86 15.03 -5.21
CA ILE A 32 -5.76 13.89 -5.34
C ILE A 32 -5.65 13.09 -4.04
N TYR A 33 -6.77 12.76 -3.42
CA TYR A 33 -6.73 12.02 -2.16
C TYR A 33 -7.83 10.98 -2.09
N ALA A 34 -7.60 9.94 -1.32
CA ALA A 34 -8.56 8.89 -1.05
C ALA A 34 -8.26 8.22 0.29
N ASN A 35 -9.30 7.66 0.88
CA ASN A 35 -9.22 6.93 2.13
C ASN A 35 -8.87 5.47 1.86
N ILE A 36 -8.03 4.86 2.67
CA ILE A 36 -7.62 3.46 2.50
C ILE A 36 -8.64 2.56 3.19
N LEU A 37 -9.31 1.68 2.42
CA LEU A 37 -10.34 0.78 2.95
C LEU A 37 -9.87 -0.67 3.05
N GLU A 38 -8.94 -1.09 2.21
CA GLU A 38 -8.43 -2.47 2.22
C GLU A 38 -6.97 -2.50 1.83
N THR A 39 -6.20 -3.32 2.55
CA THR A 39 -4.78 -3.52 2.32
C THR A 39 -4.47 -5.01 2.30
N GLY A 40 -3.37 -5.38 1.65
CA GLY A 40 -2.83 -6.73 1.71
C GLY A 40 -1.40 -6.70 2.19
N ALA A 41 -1.02 -7.66 3.01
CA ALA A 41 0.36 -7.81 3.49
C ALA A 41 1.01 -9.00 2.79
N TYR A 42 2.21 -8.79 2.26
CA TYR A 42 2.95 -9.81 1.51
C TYR A 42 4.39 -9.86 1.98
N GLU A 43 4.92 -11.09 2.04
CA GLU A 43 6.33 -11.32 2.38
C GLU A 43 6.99 -12.07 1.24
N GLY A 44 8.15 -11.58 0.77
CA GLY A 44 8.93 -12.25 -0.23
C GLY A 44 9.73 -13.39 0.36
N GLY A 45 9.57 -14.61 -0.18
CA GLY A 45 10.44 -15.73 0.12
C GLY A 45 11.78 -15.58 -0.58
N LYS A 46 12.78 -16.35 -0.15
CA LYS A 46 14.15 -16.29 -0.72
C LYS A 46 14.20 -16.61 -2.22
N GLU A 47 13.20 -17.28 -2.77
CA GLU A 47 13.20 -17.80 -4.13
C GLU A 47 12.07 -17.25 -5.01
N THR A 48 11.31 -16.26 -4.54
CA THR A 48 10.23 -15.74 -5.35
C THR A 48 10.72 -14.67 -6.30
N LYS A 49 10.26 -14.73 -7.54
CA LYS A 49 10.54 -13.71 -8.56
C LYS A 49 9.96 -12.34 -8.19
N ASP A 50 9.04 -12.34 -7.24
CA ASP A 50 8.31 -11.15 -6.79
C ASP A 50 9.08 -10.35 -5.74
N ARG A 51 10.33 -10.69 -5.49
CA ARG A 51 11.18 -9.97 -4.54
C ARG A 51 11.62 -8.60 -5.03
N MET A 52 11.66 -8.42 -6.35
CA MET A 52 12.00 -7.11 -6.91
C MET A 52 11.02 -6.07 -6.39
N GLY A 53 11.51 -4.97 -5.91
CA GLY A 53 10.70 -3.93 -5.31
C GLY A 53 10.38 -4.17 -3.84
N MET A 54 10.14 -5.40 -3.40
CA MET A 54 10.04 -5.72 -1.97
C MET A 54 11.36 -5.50 -1.26
N GLU A 55 12.47 -5.50 -2.01
CA GLU A 55 13.80 -5.24 -1.48
C GLU A 55 14.10 -3.74 -1.33
N TYR A 56 13.18 -2.88 -1.76
CA TYR A 56 13.33 -1.46 -1.55
C TYR A 56 13.33 -1.16 -0.05
N GLU A 57 14.00 -0.09 0.30
CA GLU A 57 13.94 0.46 1.66
C GLU A 57 12.48 0.68 2.08
N PRO A 58 12.12 0.36 3.34
CA PRO A 58 10.74 0.58 3.80
C PRO A 58 10.28 2.02 3.60
N GLY A 59 9.05 2.19 3.13
CA GLY A 59 8.47 3.49 2.83
C GLY A 59 8.62 3.93 1.38
N ARG A 60 9.23 3.10 0.53
CA ARG A 60 9.31 3.39 -0.90
C ARG A 60 8.15 2.77 -1.65
N ILE A 61 7.68 3.48 -2.66
CA ILE A 61 6.62 3.01 -3.54
C ILE A 61 7.16 1.84 -4.37
N PHE A 62 6.39 0.75 -4.42
CA PHE A 62 6.69 -0.41 -5.26
C PHE A 62 5.53 -0.64 -6.20
N LEU A 63 5.73 -0.35 -7.49
CA LEU A 63 4.70 -0.53 -8.52
C LEU A 63 4.98 -1.82 -9.28
N MET A 64 4.23 -2.86 -8.94
CA MET A 64 4.40 -4.19 -9.54
C MET A 64 3.61 -4.31 -10.84
N PRO A 65 4.28 -4.56 -12.00
CA PRO A 65 3.57 -4.79 -13.24
C PRO A 65 2.74 -6.07 -13.17
N TYR A 66 1.49 -5.98 -13.57
CA TYR A 66 0.59 -7.14 -13.61
C TYR A 66 -0.51 -6.89 -14.64
N ARG A 67 -0.55 -7.73 -15.68
CA ARG A 67 -1.59 -7.70 -16.73
C ARG A 67 -1.88 -6.29 -17.29
N GLY A 68 -0.82 -5.55 -17.60
CA GLY A 68 -0.95 -4.21 -18.17
C GLY A 68 -1.22 -3.10 -17.17
N SER A 69 -1.30 -3.42 -15.89
CA SER A 69 -1.45 -2.43 -14.82
C SER A 69 -0.21 -2.39 -13.94
N LEU A 70 -0.08 -1.33 -13.16
CA LEU A 70 0.92 -1.22 -12.10
C LEU A 70 0.17 -1.35 -10.78
N LEU A 71 0.45 -2.41 -10.02
CA LEU A 71 -0.18 -2.61 -8.72
C LEU A 71 0.48 -1.71 -7.67
N PHE A 72 -0.32 -0.99 -6.91
CA PHE A 72 0.17 -0.03 -5.92
C PHE A 72 0.57 -0.72 -4.63
N ASN A 73 1.87 -0.81 -4.39
CA ASN A 73 2.43 -1.34 -3.15
C ASN A 73 3.37 -0.32 -2.52
N ILE A 74 3.62 -0.49 -1.23
CA ILE A 74 4.64 0.26 -0.50
C ILE A 74 5.52 -0.76 0.21
N SER A 75 6.82 -0.63 0.04
CA SER A 75 7.78 -1.52 0.67
C SER A 75 7.71 -1.40 2.19
N ALA A 76 7.81 -2.52 2.89
CA ALA A 76 7.68 -2.60 4.34
C ALA A 76 8.63 -3.67 4.89
N GLY A 77 8.61 -3.84 6.20
CA GLY A 77 9.38 -4.89 6.84
C GLY A 77 10.66 -4.38 7.45
N LYS A 78 11.25 -5.23 8.30
CA LYS A 78 12.56 -4.94 8.88
C LYS A 78 13.62 -5.08 7.81
N GLU A 79 14.75 -4.44 8.03
CA GLU A 79 15.91 -4.54 7.14
C GLU A 79 16.20 -6.00 6.79
N MET A 80 16.47 -6.26 5.52
CA MET A 80 16.77 -7.59 4.95
C MET A 80 15.60 -8.58 5.01
N HIS A 81 14.39 -8.14 5.32
CA HIS A 81 13.19 -8.97 5.26
C HIS A 81 12.23 -8.41 4.22
N PRO A 82 12.37 -8.82 2.95
CA PRO A 82 11.55 -8.25 1.86
C PRO A 82 10.07 -8.46 2.12
N SER A 83 9.34 -7.38 2.18
CA SER A 83 7.88 -7.41 2.31
C SER A 83 7.28 -6.14 1.75
N CYS A 84 5.98 -6.17 1.50
CA CYS A 84 5.27 -4.99 1.03
C CYS A 84 3.81 -5.01 1.50
N VAL A 85 3.19 -3.84 1.41
CA VAL A 85 1.77 -3.67 1.64
C VAL A 85 1.14 -3.20 0.34
N GLU A 86 0.10 -3.91 -0.11
CA GLU A 86 -0.67 -3.55 -1.30
C GLU A 86 -1.86 -2.71 -0.90
N ILE A 87 -2.09 -1.62 -1.61
CA ILE A 87 -3.27 -0.76 -1.45
C ILE A 87 -4.36 -1.32 -2.37
N ARG A 88 -5.35 -2.01 -1.81
CA ARG A 88 -6.31 -2.81 -2.56
C ARG A 88 -7.66 -2.16 -2.80
N LYS A 89 -8.09 -1.30 -1.89
CA LYS A 89 -9.38 -0.60 -2.03
C LYS A 89 -9.25 0.77 -1.39
N ILE A 90 -9.73 1.78 -2.11
CA ILE A 90 -9.73 3.16 -1.64
C ILE A 90 -11.11 3.77 -1.87
N ALA A 91 -11.41 4.83 -1.16
CA ALA A 91 -12.68 5.54 -1.31
C ALA A 91 -12.45 7.03 -1.43
N THR A 92 -13.15 7.64 -2.38
CA THR A 92 -13.32 9.09 -2.46
C THR A 92 -14.63 9.44 -1.75
N HIS A 93 -14.99 10.72 -1.71
CA HIS A 93 -16.24 11.17 -1.08
C HIS A 93 -17.49 10.61 -1.77
N ASN A 94 -17.39 10.14 -3.01
CA ASN A 94 -18.55 9.71 -3.80
C ASN A 94 -18.44 8.32 -4.42
N LYS A 95 -17.32 7.62 -4.28
CA LYS A 95 -17.19 6.28 -4.86
C LYS A 95 -16.08 5.47 -4.19
N THR A 96 -16.19 4.16 -4.35
CA THR A 96 -15.17 3.19 -3.95
C THR A 96 -14.44 2.70 -5.19
N ILE A 97 -13.13 2.57 -5.08
CA ILE A 97 -12.27 2.08 -6.17
C ILE A 97 -11.64 0.77 -5.70
N ASN A 98 -11.92 -0.31 -6.43
CA ASN A 98 -11.49 -1.66 -6.07
C ASN A 98 -10.30 -2.11 -6.90
N GLY A 99 -9.27 -2.59 -6.24
CA GLY A 99 -8.09 -3.17 -6.86
C GLY A 99 -6.88 -2.25 -6.82
N ALA A 100 -5.70 -2.86 -6.67
CA ALA A 100 -4.44 -2.12 -6.58
C ALA A 100 -4.05 -1.46 -7.90
N GLY A 101 -4.43 -2.06 -9.03
CA GLY A 101 -4.21 -1.44 -10.34
C GLY A 101 -5.11 -0.23 -10.54
N ALA A 102 -6.38 -0.32 -10.14
CA ALA A 102 -7.32 0.79 -10.21
C ALA A 102 -6.90 1.94 -9.27
N ALA A 103 -6.41 1.61 -8.08
CA ALA A 103 -5.88 2.60 -7.13
C ALA A 103 -4.69 3.34 -7.74
N SER A 104 -3.78 2.60 -8.39
CA SER A 104 -2.64 3.19 -9.08
C SER A 104 -3.08 4.16 -10.18
N ARG A 105 -4.06 3.77 -10.99
CA ARG A 105 -4.59 4.65 -12.04
C ARG A 105 -5.28 5.88 -11.48
N PHE A 106 -6.02 5.72 -10.37
CA PHE A 106 -6.66 6.87 -9.71
C PHE A 106 -5.63 7.93 -9.31
N PHE A 107 -4.52 7.50 -8.72
CA PHE A 107 -3.44 8.41 -8.33
C PHE A 107 -2.51 8.78 -9.47
N LYS A 108 -2.77 8.29 -10.68
CA LYS A 108 -1.95 8.55 -11.89
C LYS A 108 -0.48 8.15 -11.68
N LEU A 109 -0.26 7.01 -11.02
CA LEU A 109 1.08 6.52 -10.77
C LEU A 109 1.69 5.96 -12.05
N SER A 110 2.94 6.30 -12.30
CA SER A 110 3.70 5.83 -13.45
C SER A 110 5.01 5.21 -12.98
N LYS A 111 5.72 4.54 -13.90
CA LYS A 111 6.99 3.88 -13.57
C LYS A 111 8.01 4.81 -12.95
N SER A 112 7.95 6.10 -13.23
CA SER A 112 8.87 7.09 -12.66
C SER A 112 8.74 7.20 -11.13
N LEU A 113 7.61 6.78 -10.57
CA LEU A 113 7.39 6.79 -9.13
C LEU A 113 7.80 5.49 -8.44
N ASP A 114 8.14 4.44 -9.21
CA ASP A 114 8.62 3.20 -8.64
C ASP A 114 9.96 3.42 -7.92
N GLY A 115 10.05 3.00 -6.67
CA GLY A 115 11.24 3.20 -5.84
C GLY A 115 11.32 4.54 -5.14
N VAL A 116 10.39 5.46 -5.39
CA VAL A 116 10.39 6.79 -4.75
C VAL A 116 9.91 6.68 -3.30
N MET A 117 10.60 7.36 -2.40
CA MET A 117 10.21 7.42 -0.99
C MET A 117 8.95 8.26 -0.83
N LEU A 118 8.02 7.79 -0.01
CA LEU A 118 6.86 8.58 0.40
C LEU A 118 7.32 9.87 1.09
N GLY A 119 6.54 10.93 0.95
CA GLY A 119 6.78 12.18 1.65
C GLY A 119 6.66 13.44 0.80
N GLU A 120 6.99 13.38 -0.47
CA GLU A 120 6.90 14.53 -1.37
C GLU A 120 5.66 14.42 -2.27
N GLU A 121 5.76 13.61 -3.33
CA GLU A 121 4.65 13.48 -4.28
C GLU A 121 3.47 12.71 -3.71
N ILE A 122 3.76 11.65 -2.95
CA ILE A 122 2.74 10.81 -2.30
C ILE A 122 2.96 10.86 -0.80
N GLN A 123 1.90 11.18 -0.08
CA GLN A 123 1.90 11.25 1.39
C GLN A 123 0.80 10.39 1.98
N ILE A 124 1.03 9.89 3.19
CA ILE A 124 0.01 9.22 4.01
C ILE A 124 -0.34 10.18 5.14
N LEU A 125 -1.61 10.52 5.27
CA LEU A 125 -2.09 11.46 6.28
C LEU A 125 -3.16 10.82 7.16
N GLY A 126 -3.36 11.40 8.33
CA GLY A 126 -4.38 10.97 9.28
C GLY A 126 -3.88 9.91 10.25
N ILE A 127 -4.83 9.36 10.99
CA ILE A 127 -4.58 8.32 11.98
C ILE A 127 -5.50 7.14 11.75
N ASN A 128 -5.14 5.98 12.25
CA ASN A 128 -6.01 4.82 12.19
C ASN A 128 -7.05 4.89 13.31
N VAL A 129 -8.29 5.23 12.95
CA VAL A 129 -9.41 5.28 13.88
C VAL A 129 -10.29 4.03 13.83
N VAL A 130 -9.92 3.05 13.00
CA VAL A 130 -10.73 1.86 12.74
C VAL A 130 -10.11 0.57 13.27
N LYS A 131 -9.08 0.66 14.09
CA LYS A 131 -8.29 -0.50 14.55
C LYS A 131 -9.11 -1.63 15.18
N ASP A 132 -10.26 -1.33 15.76
CA ASP A 132 -11.14 -2.32 16.38
C ASP A 132 -12.22 -2.83 15.41
N HIS A 133 -12.19 -2.41 14.14
CA HIS A 133 -13.20 -2.73 13.13
C HIS A 133 -12.56 -3.28 11.84
N ILE A 134 -11.56 -4.14 12.01
CA ILE A 134 -10.81 -4.71 10.90
C ILE A 134 -11.18 -6.18 10.74
N LEU A 135 -11.56 -6.56 9.51
CA LEU A 135 -11.76 -7.95 9.12
C LEU A 135 -10.49 -8.44 8.45
N GLU A 136 -10.07 -9.65 8.79
CA GLU A 136 -8.91 -10.30 8.20
C GLU A 136 -9.33 -11.52 7.39
N THR A 137 -8.80 -11.62 6.16
CA THR A 137 -8.97 -12.81 5.32
C THR A 137 -7.62 -13.19 4.74
N ARG A 138 -7.55 -14.31 4.01
CA ARG A 138 -6.35 -14.71 3.29
C ARG A 138 -6.56 -14.64 1.80
N GLY A 139 -5.58 -14.09 1.08
CA GLY A 139 -5.54 -14.15 -0.37
C GLY A 139 -5.03 -15.52 -0.87
N GLY A 140 -5.12 -15.75 -2.17
CA GLY A 140 -4.70 -17.00 -2.80
C GLY A 140 -3.21 -17.13 -3.05
N SER A 141 -2.42 -16.07 -2.88
CA SER A 141 -0.98 -16.09 -3.09
C SER A 141 -0.25 -16.70 -1.89
N GLU A 142 0.78 -17.50 -2.14
CA GLU A 142 1.63 -18.07 -1.10
C GLU A 142 2.30 -17.00 -0.25
N ASN A 143 2.58 -15.85 -0.85
CA ASN A 143 3.27 -14.75 -0.17
C ASN A 143 2.33 -13.88 0.65
N CYS A 144 1.02 -14.12 0.57
CA CYS A 144 0.04 -13.32 1.28
C CYS A 144 0.00 -13.69 2.76
N VAL A 145 0.33 -12.74 3.61
CA VAL A 145 0.23 -12.88 5.06
C VAL A 145 -1.21 -12.64 5.52
N GLY A 146 -1.88 -11.69 4.89
CA GLY A 146 -3.28 -11.39 5.18
C GLY A 146 -3.83 -10.28 4.32
N ILE A 147 -5.15 -10.26 4.20
CA ILE A 147 -5.91 -9.17 3.58
C ILE A 147 -6.75 -8.54 4.69
N TYR A 148 -6.68 -7.24 4.84
CA TYR A 148 -7.33 -6.50 5.92
C TYR A 148 -8.29 -5.47 5.34
N THR A 149 -9.53 -5.52 5.79
CA THR A 149 -10.61 -4.64 5.30
C THR A 149 -11.29 -3.98 6.48
N ILE A 150 -11.69 -2.73 6.32
CA ILE A 150 -12.52 -2.06 7.32
C ILE A 150 -13.89 -2.72 7.32
N GLU A 151 -14.39 -3.08 8.50
CA GLU A 151 -15.70 -3.72 8.66
C GLU A 151 -16.80 -2.81 8.11
N GLY A 152 -17.69 -3.37 7.30
CA GLY A 152 -18.85 -2.66 6.75
C GLY A 152 -18.60 -1.91 5.44
N VAL A 153 -17.43 -2.06 4.83
CA VAL A 153 -17.12 -1.42 3.54
C VAL A 153 -16.83 -2.41 2.42
#